data_e1c733c332ff659ac3718085334b85d0
#
_entry.id   e1c733c332ff659ac3718085334b85d0
#
_cell.length_a   1.000
_cell.length_b   1.000
_cell.length_c   1.000
_cell.angle_alpha   90.00
_cell.angle_beta   90.00
_cell.angle_gamma   90.00
#
_symmetry.space_group_name_H-M   'P 1'
#
loop_
_entity.id
_entity.type
_entity.pdbx_description
1 polymer ?
#
loop_
_entity_poly.entity_id
_entity_poly.type
_entity_poly.pdbx_seq_one_letter_code
_entity_poly.pdbx_strand_id
1 'polypeptide(L)'
;MRKDQYLIKNAYRKPIVPIKLIHSKHIVILDGNVSINEDTGEISYSGFTFLNPKVCEAVLCNYSKLKEDSWGNFENDTWYMISEFENLVDKALENYPLYMRLVEYKIDGKQNTDIQMALQQEFGIKHSIEYISSLWRNKIPKLIAETAEDEWLQYHYTFEAIGKYKRCSRCGQIKLAHNKYFSKNKTSKDSFYSICKCCRNAKSKKNALGPKPLIDI
;
A
#
# COMPACT_ATOMS: atom_id res chain seq x y z
N MET A 1 -25.29 2.22 -6.56
CA MET A 1 -23.89 2.42 -6.13
C MET A 1 -23.42 1.09 -5.58
N ARG A 2 -22.29 0.57 -6.05
CA ARG A 2 -21.74 -0.69 -5.53
C ARG A 2 -21.28 -0.48 -4.09
N LYS A 3 -21.48 -1.47 -3.20
CA LYS A 3 -21.07 -1.42 -1.78
C LYS A 3 -19.57 -1.07 -1.65
N ASP A 4 -18.74 -1.54 -2.58
CA ASP A 4 -17.31 -1.33 -2.64
C ASP A 4 -16.90 0.15 -2.75
N GLN A 5 -17.65 0.96 -3.52
CA GLN A 5 -17.40 2.41 -3.63
C GLN A 5 -17.74 3.18 -2.35
N TYR A 6 -18.68 2.64 -1.54
CA TYR A 6 -19.04 3.24 -0.26
C TYR A 6 -17.97 3.01 0.81
N LEU A 7 -17.36 1.82 0.80
CA LEU A 7 -16.27 1.46 1.73
C LEU A 7 -15.02 2.32 1.51
N ILE A 8 -14.57 2.45 0.25
CA ILE A 8 -13.44 3.30 -0.12
C ILE A 8 -13.70 4.76 0.30
N LYS A 9 -14.93 5.25 0.09
CA LYS A 9 -15.32 6.61 0.48
C LYS A 9 -15.20 6.86 1.97
N ASN A 10 -15.59 5.91 2.79
CA ASN A 10 -15.60 6.08 4.24
C ASN A 10 -14.23 5.82 4.86
N ALA A 11 -13.42 4.93 4.28
CA ALA A 11 -12.08 4.63 4.77
C ALA A 11 -11.14 5.85 4.71
N TYR A 12 -11.34 6.76 3.75
CA TYR A 12 -10.35 7.82 3.48
C TYR A 12 -10.87 9.26 3.65
N ARG A 13 -12.16 9.48 3.82
CA ARG A 13 -12.74 10.84 3.86
C ARG A 13 -13.32 11.30 5.20
N LYS A 14 -13.64 10.39 6.08
CA LYS A 14 -14.19 10.74 7.40
C LYS A 14 -13.32 10.09 8.46
N PRO A 15 -13.21 10.69 9.64
CA PRO A 15 -12.80 9.92 10.78
C PRO A 15 -13.69 8.69 10.79
N ILE A 16 -13.07 7.56 10.46
CA ILE A 16 -13.74 6.27 10.57
C ILE A 16 -14.16 6.18 12.03
N VAL A 17 -15.38 5.75 12.28
CA VAL A 17 -15.86 5.44 13.63
C VAL A 17 -14.71 4.78 14.40
N PRO A 18 -14.37 5.27 15.59
CA PRO A 18 -13.17 4.83 16.28
C PRO A 18 -13.14 3.32 16.42
N ILE A 19 -12.21 2.70 15.69
CA ILE A 19 -12.00 1.27 15.73
C ILE A 19 -11.18 0.96 16.96
N LYS A 20 -11.77 0.18 17.87
CA LYS A 20 -11.06 -0.30 19.05
C LYS A 20 -10.17 -1.47 18.67
N LEU A 21 -8.89 -1.21 18.42
CA LEU A 21 -7.90 -2.28 18.35
C LEU A 21 -7.54 -2.72 19.76
N ILE A 22 -7.91 -3.96 20.07
CA ILE A 22 -7.57 -4.58 21.34
C ILE A 22 -6.14 -5.08 21.25
N HIS A 23 -5.20 -4.33 21.78
CA HIS A 23 -3.84 -4.79 22.01
C HIS A 23 -3.77 -5.31 23.45
N SER A 24 -3.69 -6.62 23.63
CA SER A 24 -3.34 -7.36 24.86
C SER A 24 -3.63 -6.70 26.23
N LYS A 25 -4.77 -6.19 26.53
CA LYS A 25 -5.27 -5.49 27.74
C LYS A 25 -5.56 -3.99 27.59
N HIS A 26 -5.22 -3.34 26.49
CA HIS A 26 -5.57 -1.95 26.24
C HIS A 26 -6.41 -1.83 24.97
N ILE A 27 -7.56 -1.20 25.09
CA ILE A 27 -8.38 -0.82 23.94
C ILE A 27 -7.78 0.48 23.39
N VAL A 28 -7.20 0.41 22.22
CA VAL A 28 -6.72 1.61 21.50
C VAL A 28 -7.82 2.04 20.54
N ILE A 29 -8.30 3.26 20.71
CA ILE A 29 -9.23 3.89 19.77
C ILE A 29 -8.37 4.58 18.72
N LEU A 30 -8.50 4.17 17.47
CA LEU A 30 -7.76 4.75 16.37
C LEU A 30 -8.71 5.55 15.50
N ASP A 31 -8.36 6.80 15.29
CA ASP A 31 -9.03 7.73 14.39
C ASP A 31 -8.07 8.10 13.26
N GLY A 32 -8.51 7.98 12.02
CA GLY A 32 -7.64 8.13 10.86
C GLY A 32 -7.95 9.40 10.06
N ASN A 33 -6.97 10.28 9.96
CA ASN A 33 -7.00 11.43 9.07
C ASN A 33 -5.89 11.35 8.03
N VAL A 34 -6.23 11.67 6.79
CA VAL A 34 -5.27 11.80 5.70
C VAL A 34 -5.36 13.22 5.15
N SER A 35 -4.23 13.88 5.02
CA SER A 35 -4.13 15.23 4.46
C SER A 35 -3.00 15.31 3.45
N ILE A 36 -3.13 16.25 2.51
CA ILE A 36 -2.10 16.56 1.54
C ILE A 36 -1.63 17.98 1.80
N ASN A 37 -0.34 18.14 1.96
CA ASN A 37 0.30 19.45 1.97
C ASN A 37 0.38 19.94 0.50
N GLU A 38 -0.35 20.98 0.15
CA GLU A 38 -0.41 21.50 -1.22
C GLU A 38 0.90 22.13 -1.66
N ASP A 39 1.70 22.66 -0.74
CA ASP A 39 2.98 23.29 -1.04
C ASP A 39 4.08 22.27 -1.30
N THR A 40 4.19 21.24 -0.46
CA THR A 40 5.24 20.21 -0.57
C THR A 40 4.82 19.01 -1.41
N GLY A 41 3.52 18.78 -1.59
CA GLY A 41 2.96 17.60 -2.25
C GLY A 41 3.16 16.32 -1.43
N GLU A 42 3.28 16.46 -0.10
CA GLU A 42 3.43 15.33 0.81
C GLU A 42 2.07 14.90 1.36
N ILE A 43 1.85 13.58 1.34
CA ILE A 43 0.73 12.96 2.02
C ILE A 43 1.15 12.75 3.47
N SER A 44 0.37 13.27 4.39
CA SER A 44 0.50 13.02 5.83
C SER A 44 -0.75 12.36 6.35
N TYR A 45 -0.58 11.54 7.37
CA TYR A 45 -1.66 10.78 7.99
C TYR A 45 -1.46 10.70 9.49
N SER A 46 -2.57 10.61 10.21
CA SER A 46 -2.60 10.41 11.66
C SER A 46 -3.68 9.40 12.03
N GLY A 47 -3.54 8.77 13.19
CA GLY A 47 -4.52 7.79 13.66
C GLY A 47 -4.53 6.49 12.84
N PHE A 48 -5.71 5.86 12.76
CA PHE A 48 -5.88 4.60 12.05
C PHE A 48 -6.09 4.84 10.55
N THR A 49 -5.11 4.44 9.75
CA THR A 49 -5.22 4.41 8.29
C THR A 49 -4.25 3.39 7.72
N PHE A 50 -4.65 2.68 6.67
CA PHE A 50 -3.78 1.74 5.95
C PHE A 50 -2.67 2.41 5.12
N LEU A 51 -2.68 3.74 5.00
CA LEU A 51 -1.53 4.49 4.46
C LEU A 51 -0.32 4.43 5.40
N ASN A 52 -0.55 4.07 6.68
CA ASN A 52 0.51 3.92 7.67
C ASN A 52 1.03 2.48 7.73
N PRO A 53 2.28 2.21 7.34
CA PRO A 53 2.86 0.85 7.40
C PRO A 53 2.83 0.24 8.82
N LYS A 54 2.86 1.06 9.87
CA LYS A 54 2.78 0.56 11.25
C LYS A 54 1.38 0.06 11.62
N VAL A 55 0.34 0.68 11.07
CA VAL A 55 -1.03 0.19 11.19
C VAL A 55 -1.17 -1.14 10.43
N CYS A 56 -0.64 -1.23 9.22
CA CYS A 56 -0.63 -2.48 8.45
C CYS A 56 0.11 -3.61 9.20
N GLU A 57 1.28 -3.31 9.81
CA GLU A 57 2.01 -4.26 10.65
C GLU A 57 1.15 -4.72 11.85
N ALA A 58 0.52 -3.79 12.55
CA ALA A 58 -0.32 -4.10 13.70
C ALA A 58 -1.53 -4.98 13.33
N VAL A 59 -2.18 -4.71 12.20
CA VAL A 59 -3.30 -5.53 11.72
C VAL A 59 -2.82 -6.92 11.32
N LEU A 60 -1.71 -7.05 10.59
CA LEU A 60 -1.13 -8.36 10.26
C LEU A 60 -0.81 -9.19 11.52
N CYS A 61 -0.19 -8.57 12.52
CA CYS A 61 0.20 -9.25 13.75
C CYS A 61 -1.00 -9.69 14.61
N ASN A 62 -2.14 -9.05 14.47
CA ASN A 62 -3.37 -9.35 15.22
C ASN A 62 -4.48 -9.95 14.35
N TYR A 63 -4.17 -10.31 13.10
CA TYR A 63 -5.16 -10.68 12.09
C TYR A 63 -6.11 -11.78 12.55
N SER A 64 -5.59 -12.91 13.04
CA SER A 64 -6.41 -14.06 13.47
C SER A 64 -7.40 -13.67 14.56
N LYS A 65 -6.94 -12.88 15.54
CA LYS A 65 -7.80 -12.40 16.62
C LYS A 65 -8.87 -11.43 16.12
N LEU A 66 -8.48 -10.48 15.26
CA LEU A 66 -9.42 -9.52 14.67
C LEU A 66 -10.48 -10.24 13.82
N LYS A 67 -10.08 -11.29 13.12
CA LYS A 67 -10.98 -12.12 12.32
C LYS A 67 -11.95 -12.92 13.19
N GLU A 68 -11.48 -13.50 14.28
CA GLU A 68 -12.35 -14.18 15.27
C GLU A 68 -13.34 -13.21 15.90
N ASP A 69 -12.90 -12.03 16.34
CA ASP A 69 -13.75 -11.01 16.97
C ASP A 69 -14.82 -10.45 15.99
N SER A 70 -14.55 -10.49 14.68
CA SER A 70 -15.48 -10.04 13.63
C SER A 70 -16.43 -11.13 13.13
N TRP A 71 -16.19 -12.40 13.46
CA TRP A 71 -16.92 -13.53 12.92
C TRP A 71 -18.40 -13.53 13.37
N GLY A 72 -19.29 -13.68 12.42
CA GLY A 72 -20.75 -13.72 12.69
C GLY A 72 -21.41 -12.36 12.87
N ASN A 73 -20.67 -11.27 12.86
CA ASN A 73 -21.21 -9.91 12.97
C ASN A 73 -20.85 -9.07 11.74
N PHE A 74 -21.59 -9.25 10.65
CA PHE A 74 -21.37 -8.58 9.36
C PHE A 74 -21.70 -7.08 9.36
N GLU A 75 -22.28 -6.55 10.43
CA GLU A 75 -22.53 -5.12 10.60
C GLU A 75 -21.41 -4.41 11.41
N ASN A 76 -20.43 -5.18 11.87
CA ASN A 76 -19.33 -4.64 12.66
C ASN A 76 -18.29 -3.93 11.76
N ASP A 77 -17.88 -2.74 12.14
CA ASP A 77 -16.83 -1.97 11.48
C ASP A 77 -15.52 -2.76 11.36
N THR A 78 -15.22 -3.65 12.33
CA THR A 78 -14.07 -4.54 12.29
C THR A 78 -14.14 -5.52 11.12
N TRP A 79 -15.31 -6.05 10.80
CA TRP A 79 -15.49 -6.95 9.65
C TRP A 79 -15.18 -6.22 8.33
N TYR A 80 -15.71 -5.01 8.16
CA TYR A 80 -15.42 -4.18 6.99
C TYR A 80 -13.94 -3.83 6.88
N MET A 81 -13.32 -3.47 8.00
CA MET A 81 -11.89 -3.19 8.06
C MET A 81 -11.04 -4.39 7.64
N ILE A 82 -11.34 -5.59 8.15
CA ILE A 82 -10.63 -6.82 7.79
C ILE A 82 -10.81 -7.14 6.30
N SER A 83 -12.03 -7.06 5.79
CA SER A 83 -12.33 -7.32 4.37
C SER A 83 -11.59 -6.35 3.44
N GLU A 84 -11.51 -5.06 3.81
CA GLU A 84 -10.72 -4.07 3.06
C GLU A 84 -9.23 -4.39 3.13
N PHE A 85 -8.74 -4.75 4.32
CA PHE A 85 -7.34 -5.11 4.51
C PHE A 85 -6.93 -6.35 3.72
N GLU A 86 -7.75 -7.40 3.70
CA GLU A 86 -7.55 -8.60 2.86
C GLU A 86 -7.42 -8.23 1.38
N ASN A 87 -8.31 -7.41 0.87
CA ASN A 87 -8.24 -6.92 -0.52
C ASN A 87 -6.94 -6.14 -0.81
N LEU A 88 -6.47 -5.33 0.15
CA LEU A 88 -5.19 -4.61 0.01
C LEU A 88 -4.00 -5.56 0.03
N VAL A 89 -4.00 -6.59 0.88
CA VAL A 89 -2.95 -7.62 0.92
C VAL A 89 -2.87 -8.36 -0.41
N ASP A 90 -4.01 -8.84 -0.93
CA ASP A 90 -4.08 -9.55 -2.19
C ASP A 90 -3.51 -8.71 -3.35
N LYS A 91 -3.94 -7.46 -3.48
CA LYS A 91 -3.42 -6.54 -4.51
C LYS A 91 -1.95 -6.20 -4.33
N ALA A 92 -1.52 -5.94 -3.09
CA ALA A 92 -0.13 -5.57 -2.80
C ALA A 92 0.85 -6.70 -3.09
N LEU A 93 0.41 -7.94 -2.91
CA LEU A 93 1.24 -9.14 -3.01
C LEU A 93 0.99 -9.98 -4.28
N GLU A 94 0.09 -9.56 -5.17
CA GLU A 94 -0.24 -10.26 -6.42
C GLU A 94 1.00 -10.69 -7.21
N ASN A 95 2.01 -9.84 -7.27
CA ASN A 95 3.26 -10.10 -7.98
C ASN A 95 4.40 -10.62 -7.08
N TYR A 96 4.09 -10.98 -5.83
CA TYR A 96 5.07 -11.42 -4.83
C TYR A 96 4.65 -12.75 -4.17
N PRO A 97 4.66 -13.88 -4.91
CA PRO A 97 4.14 -15.16 -4.40
C PRO A 97 4.84 -15.63 -3.11
N LEU A 98 6.15 -15.40 -2.99
CA LEU A 98 6.89 -15.71 -1.77
C LEU A 98 6.37 -14.90 -0.55
N TYR A 99 6.04 -13.62 -0.73
CA TYR A 99 5.53 -12.78 0.35
C TYR A 99 4.10 -13.17 0.73
N MET A 100 3.26 -13.50 -0.25
CA MET A 100 1.92 -14.03 0.01
C MET A 100 2.01 -15.31 0.84
N ARG A 101 2.88 -16.24 0.44
CA ARG A 101 3.07 -17.49 1.17
C ARG A 101 3.60 -17.29 2.59
N LEU A 102 4.49 -16.29 2.77
CA LEU A 102 4.93 -15.88 4.11
C LEU A 102 3.77 -15.37 4.97
N VAL A 103 2.88 -14.56 4.41
CA VAL A 103 1.69 -14.05 5.12
C VAL A 103 0.80 -15.21 5.55
N GLU A 104 0.48 -16.15 4.66
CA GLU A 104 -0.32 -17.35 4.98
C GLU A 104 0.28 -18.14 6.15
N TYR A 105 1.58 -18.45 6.08
CA TYR A 105 2.25 -19.18 7.14
C TYR A 105 2.26 -18.44 8.49
N LYS A 106 2.35 -17.12 8.46
CA LYS A 106 2.29 -16.30 9.68
C LYS A 106 0.90 -16.27 10.29
N ILE A 107 -0.13 -16.19 9.46
CA ILE A 107 -1.53 -16.29 9.89
C ILE A 107 -1.83 -17.66 10.48
N ASP A 108 -1.27 -18.73 9.92
CA ASP A 108 -1.34 -20.10 10.44
C ASP A 108 -0.53 -20.32 11.74
N GLY A 109 0.14 -19.28 12.25
CA GLY A 109 0.90 -19.33 13.50
C GLY A 109 2.25 -20.05 13.42
N LYS A 110 2.77 -20.33 12.21
CA LYS A 110 4.07 -21.01 12.06
C LYS A 110 5.23 -20.15 12.57
N GLN A 111 6.21 -20.83 13.17
CA GLN A 111 7.44 -20.18 13.63
C GLN A 111 8.37 -19.85 12.45
N ASN A 112 9.25 -18.84 12.64
CA ASN A 112 10.16 -18.41 11.57
C ASN A 112 11.07 -19.53 11.05
N THR A 113 11.47 -20.48 11.90
CA THR A 113 12.27 -21.65 11.51
C THR A 113 11.51 -22.56 10.55
N ASP A 114 10.23 -22.82 10.84
CA ASP A 114 9.39 -23.69 10.01
C ASP A 114 9.07 -22.99 8.67
N ILE A 115 8.82 -21.68 8.71
CA ILE A 115 8.62 -20.86 7.53
C ILE A 115 9.88 -20.87 6.65
N GLN A 116 11.07 -20.76 7.23
CA GLN A 116 12.33 -20.82 6.49
C GLN A 116 12.44 -22.13 5.71
N MET A 117 12.18 -23.26 6.36
CA MET A 117 12.23 -24.58 5.73
C MET A 117 11.16 -24.71 4.63
N ALA A 118 9.93 -24.31 4.91
CA ALA A 118 8.84 -24.39 3.95
C ALA A 118 9.10 -23.53 2.70
N LEU A 119 9.54 -22.28 2.87
CA LEU A 119 9.87 -21.39 1.75
C LEU A 119 11.08 -21.90 0.95
N GLN A 120 12.06 -22.54 1.61
CA GLN A 120 13.18 -23.17 0.92
C GLN A 120 12.71 -24.36 0.06
N GLN A 121 11.79 -25.16 0.55
CA GLN A 121 11.22 -26.30 -0.20
C GLN A 121 10.38 -25.82 -1.40
N GLU A 122 9.56 -24.78 -1.21
CA GLU A 122 8.64 -24.31 -2.26
C GLU A 122 9.34 -23.45 -3.34
N PHE A 123 10.25 -22.59 -2.93
CA PHE A 123 10.88 -21.59 -3.84
C PHE A 123 12.35 -21.90 -4.15
N GLY A 124 12.94 -22.91 -3.53
CA GLY A 124 14.35 -23.30 -3.74
C GLY A 124 15.38 -22.33 -3.17
N ILE A 125 14.95 -21.27 -2.45
CA ILE A 125 15.82 -20.21 -1.94
C ILE A 125 15.83 -20.23 -0.41
N LYS A 126 17.02 -20.36 0.18
CA LYS A 126 17.19 -20.28 1.63
C LYS A 126 17.33 -18.82 2.05
N HIS A 127 16.36 -18.34 2.80
CA HIS A 127 16.41 -17.01 3.44
C HIS A 127 16.84 -17.14 4.90
N SER A 128 17.49 -16.10 5.47
CA SER A 128 17.78 -16.07 6.90
C SER A 128 16.50 -15.76 7.70
N ILE A 129 16.50 -16.15 8.97
CA ILE A 129 15.37 -15.88 9.90
C ILE A 129 15.18 -14.37 10.07
N GLU A 130 16.28 -13.61 10.13
CA GLU A 130 16.27 -12.15 10.22
C GLU A 130 15.64 -11.52 8.97
N TYR A 131 15.93 -12.05 7.77
CA TYR A 131 15.33 -11.59 6.53
C TYR A 131 13.82 -11.85 6.53
N ILE A 132 13.37 -13.04 6.91
CA ILE A 132 11.95 -13.39 7.05
C ILE A 132 11.25 -12.45 8.03
N SER A 133 11.88 -12.18 9.19
CA SER A 133 11.37 -11.25 10.19
C SER A 133 11.29 -9.82 9.63
N SER A 134 12.29 -9.39 8.87
CA SER A 134 12.31 -8.06 8.23
C SER A 134 11.24 -7.93 7.14
N LEU A 135 11.02 -8.98 6.35
CA LEU A 135 9.92 -9.00 5.37
C LEU A 135 8.57 -8.79 6.05
N TRP A 136 8.31 -9.55 7.11
CA TRP A 136 7.06 -9.51 7.87
C TRP A 136 6.80 -8.15 8.52
N ARG A 137 7.81 -7.56 9.18
CA ARG A 137 7.65 -6.34 9.96
C ARG A 137 7.78 -5.05 9.17
N ASN A 138 8.50 -5.08 8.06
CA ASN A 138 8.83 -3.85 7.35
C ASN A 138 8.39 -3.87 5.88
N LYS A 139 8.80 -4.89 5.11
CA LYS A 139 8.62 -4.87 3.66
C LYS A 139 7.17 -5.09 3.25
N ILE A 140 6.52 -6.09 3.81
CA ILE A 140 5.11 -6.42 3.50
C ILE A 140 4.18 -5.29 3.96
N PRO A 141 4.23 -4.79 5.21
CA PRO A 141 3.40 -3.66 5.63
C PRO A 141 3.59 -2.42 4.75
N LYS A 142 4.82 -2.16 4.31
CA LYS A 142 5.11 -1.04 3.41
C LYS A 142 4.47 -1.21 2.05
N LEU A 143 4.49 -2.40 1.45
CA LEU A 143 3.83 -2.68 0.17
C LEU A 143 2.31 -2.51 0.28
N ILE A 144 1.71 -2.97 1.37
CA ILE A 144 0.28 -2.81 1.63
C ILE A 144 -0.07 -1.32 1.73
N ALA A 145 0.71 -0.54 2.48
CA ALA A 145 0.50 0.89 2.63
C ALA A 145 0.69 1.66 1.32
N GLU A 146 1.68 1.30 0.50
CA GLU A 146 1.88 1.86 -0.84
C GLU A 146 0.67 1.57 -1.75
N THR A 147 0.08 0.38 -1.65
CA THR A 147 -1.13 0.00 -2.40
C THR A 147 -2.35 0.79 -1.90
N ALA A 148 -2.51 0.97 -0.59
CA ALA A 148 -3.56 1.80 -0.02
C ALA A 148 -3.43 3.26 -0.45
N GLU A 149 -2.20 3.81 -0.53
CA GLU A 149 -1.95 5.16 -1.05
C GLU A 149 -2.35 5.26 -2.53
N ASP A 150 -2.00 4.27 -3.36
CA ASP A 150 -2.38 4.26 -4.78
C ASP A 150 -3.90 4.19 -4.96
N GLU A 151 -4.64 3.41 -4.16
CA GLU A 151 -6.11 3.36 -4.18
C GLU A 151 -6.74 4.67 -3.71
N TRP A 152 -6.21 5.25 -2.65
CA TRP A 152 -6.64 6.53 -2.14
C TRP A 152 -6.48 7.63 -3.21
N LEU A 153 -5.32 7.69 -3.86
CA LEU A 153 -5.05 8.62 -4.96
C LEU A 153 -5.98 8.37 -6.16
N GLN A 154 -6.22 7.09 -6.51
CA GLN A 154 -7.15 6.72 -7.58
C GLN A 154 -8.57 7.23 -7.28
N TYR A 155 -9.02 7.07 -6.04
CA TYR A 155 -10.32 7.56 -5.62
C TYR A 155 -10.42 9.08 -5.77
N HIS A 156 -9.47 9.83 -5.25
CA HIS A 156 -9.46 11.30 -5.31
C HIS A 156 -9.33 11.82 -6.75
N TYR A 157 -8.53 11.14 -7.58
CA TYR A 157 -8.43 11.46 -9.01
C TYR A 157 -9.78 11.32 -9.72
N THR A 158 -10.59 10.36 -9.32
CA THR A 158 -11.88 10.07 -9.96
C THR A 158 -12.99 11.02 -9.51
N PHE A 159 -12.96 11.47 -8.25
CA PHE A 159 -14.08 12.17 -7.61
C PHE A 159 -13.80 13.62 -7.23
N GLU A 160 -12.54 14.05 -7.19
CA GLU A 160 -12.19 15.45 -6.91
C GLU A 160 -11.99 16.26 -8.19
N ALA A 161 -12.04 17.61 -8.03
CA ALA A 161 -11.95 18.53 -9.15
C ALA A 161 -10.67 18.33 -9.97
N ILE A 162 -10.81 18.46 -11.28
CA ILE A 162 -9.73 18.39 -12.28
C ILE A 162 -8.62 19.37 -11.90
N GLY A 163 -7.38 18.90 -11.90
CA GLY A 163 -6.18 19.72 -11.69
C GLY A 163 -5.39 19.42 -10.42
N LYS A 164 -6.02 18.80 -9.41
CA LYS A 164 -5.32 18.43 -8.17
C LYS A 164 -4.46 17.17 -8.33
N TYR A 165 -4.94 16.20 -9.12
CA TYR A 165 -4.25 14.93 -9.39
C TYR A 165 -4.03 14.74 -10.88
N LYS A 166 -2.96 14.04 -11.24
CA LYS A 166 -2.59 13.78 -12.63
C LYS A 166 -2.11 12.34 -12.80
N ARG A 167 -2.62 11.67 -13.82
CA ARG A 167 -2.13 10.35 -14.23
C ARG A 167 -0.89 10.49 -15.11
N CYS A 168 0.18 9.80 -14.75
CA CYS A 168 1.38 9.72 -15.60
C CYS A 168 1.07 8.92 -16.87
N SER A 169 1.31 9.50 -18.06
CA SER A 169 1.04 8.83 -19.34
C SER A 169 1.97 7.64 -19.62
N ARG A 170 3.05 7.47 -18.85
CA ARG A 170 4.03 6.39 -19.06
C ARG A 170 3.86 5.21 -18.12
N CYS A 171 3.71 5.45 -16.80
CA CYS A 171 3.56 4.38 -15.81
C CYS A 171 2.12 4.18 -15.34
N GLY A 172 1.16 5.02 -15.77
CA GLY A 172 -0.23 4.95 -15.36
C GLY A 172 -0.52 5.42 -13.93
N GLN A 173 0.51 5.57 -13.08
CA GLN A 173 0.32 5.98 -11.69
C GLN A 173 -0.27 7.38 -11.58
N ILE A 174 -1.20 7.53 -10.66
CA ILE A 174 -1.81 8.81 -10.30
C ILE A 174 -0.99 9.44 -9.18
N LYS A 175 -0.71 10.72 -9.33
CA LYS A 175 0.06 11.50 -8.37
C LYS A 175 -0.53 12.91 -8.29
N LEU A 176 -0.28 13.59 -7.17
CA LEU A 176 -0.63 14.98 -7.05
C LEU A 176 -0.01 15.78 -8.21
N ALA A 177 -0.76 16.71 -8.83
CA ALA A 177 -0.27 17.61 -9.86
C ALA A 177 0.63 18.70 -9.24
N HIS A 178 1.79 18.30 -8.79
CA HIS A 178 2.73 19.11 -8.03
C HIS A 178 4.16 18.97 -8.57
N ASN A 179 4.96 20.02 -8.38
CA ASN A 179 6.35 20.05 -8.84
C ASN A 179 7.24 18.93 -8.21
N LYS A 180 6.85 18.34 -7.11
CA LYS A 180 7.50 17.15 -6.54
C LYS A 180 7.48 15.98 -7.53
N TYR A 181 6.34 15.75 -8.19
CA TYR A 181 6.11 14.56 -9.02
C TYR A 181 6.23 14.82 -10.52
N PHE A 182 5.90 16.02 -10.98
CA PHE A 182 5.93 16.41 -12.40
C PHE A 182 6.80 17.65 -12.60
N SER A 183 7.51 17.71 -13.73
CA SER A 183 8.22 18.94 -14.12
C SER A 183 7.23 19.97 -14.69
N LYS A 184 7.48 21.25 -14.44
CA LYS A 184 6.65 22.34 -14.97
C LYS A 184 6.71 22.38 -16.50
N ASN A 185 5.57 22.64 -17.11
CA ASN A 185 5.42 22.86 -18.56
C ASN A 185 4.40 23.97 -18.81
N LYS A 186 4.87 25.13 -19.26
CA LYS A 186 4.04 26.31 -19.47
C LYS A 186 2.99 26.14 -20.58
N THR A 187 3.17 25.15 -21.48
CA THR A 187 2.26 24.95 -22.62
C THR A 187 1.12 23.97 -22.33
N SER A 188 1.17 23.27 -21.20
CA SER A 188 0.09 22.35 -20.83
C SER A 188 -0.97 23.03 -19.97
N LYS A 189 -2.25 22.60 -20.09
CA LYS A 189 -3.38 23.18 -19.37
C LYS A 189 -3.21 23.17 -17.84
N ASP A 190 -2.53 22.17 -17.31
CA ASP A 190 -2.27 21.97 -15.88
C ASP A 190 -0.86 22.42 -15.47
N SER A 191 -0.13 23.10 -16.35
CA SER A 191 1.25 23.58 -16.13
C SER A 191 2.29 22.49 -15.85
N PHE A 192 2.02 21.22 -16.13
CA PHE A 192 2.92 20.09 -15.89
C PHE A 192 3.06 19.18 -17.11
N TYR A 193 4.23 18.54 -17.27
CA TYR A 193 4.41 17.48 -18.26
C TYR A 193 3.51 16.28 -17.98
N SER A 194 3.12 15.54 -19.03
CA SER A 194 2.30 14.32 -18.92
C SER A 194 3.02 13.14 -18.26
N ILE A 195 4.35 13.18 -18.23
CA ILE A 195 5.21 12.10 -17.71
C ILE A 195 5.80 12.53 -16.36
N CYS A 196 5.68 11.69 -15.32
CA CYS A 196 6.24 11.99 -14.01
C CYS A 196 7.79 12.00 -14.03
N LYS A 197 8.39 12.71 -13.08
CA LYS A 197 9.85 12.85 -12.95
C LYS A 197 10.55 11.49 -12.87
N CYS A 198 9.98 10.52 -12.16
CA CYS A 198 10.52 9.18 -12.03
C CYS A 198 10.69 8.49 -13.40
N CYS A 199 9.64 8.50 -14.22
CA CYS A 199 9.67 7.93 -15.56
C CYS A 199 10.57 8.70 -16.53
N ARG A 200 10.66 10.03 -16.35
CA ARG A 200 11.54 10.88 -17.16
C ARG A 200 13.01 10.59 -16.85
N ASN A 201 13.37 10.49 -15.57
CA ASN A 201 14.73 10.18 -15.14
C ASN A 201 15.17 8.75 -15.52
N ALA A 202 14.26 7.78 -15.46
CA ALA A 202 14.54 6.41 -15.90
C ALA A 202 14.85 6.32 -17.40
N LYS A 203 14.20 7.15 -18.25
CA LYS A 203 14.52 7.26 -19.66
C LYS A 203 15.92 7.85 -19.89
N SER A 204 16.26 8.91 -19.15
CA SER A 204 17.58 9.55 -19.23
C SER A 204 18.71 8.59 -18.85
N LYS A 205 18.51 7.79 -17.79
CA LYS A 205 19.51 6.76 -17.38
C LYS A 205 19.69 5.66 -18.43
N LYS A 206 18.63 5.20 -19.11
CA LYS A 206 18.75 4.22 -20.20
C LYS A 206 19.50 4.78 -21.41
N ASN A 207 19.28 6.05 -21.74
CA ASN A 207 19.97 6.71 -22.85
C ASN A 207 21.45 7.01 -22.52
N ALA A 208 21.79 7.25 -21.25
CA ALA A 208 23.17 7.48 -20.80
C ALA A 208 24.02 6.18 -20.79
N LEU A 209 23.36 5.01 -20.73
CA LEU A 209 24.04 3.70 -20.71
C LEU A 209 24.35 3.13 -22.12
N GLY A 210 24.17 3.89 -23.21
CA GLY A 210 24.48 3.50 -24.57
C GLY A 210 23.99 2.09 -25.00
N PRO A 211 23.92 1.74 -26.27
CA PRO A 211 23.72 0.36 -26.67
C PRO A 211 24.90 -0.49 -26.17
N LYS A 212 24.59 -1.55 -25.39
CA LYS A 212 25.61 -2.55 -25.03
C LYS A 212 26.28 -3.02 -26.34
N PRO A 213 27.63 -3.03 -26.40
CA PRO A 213 28.29 -3.63 -27.55
C PRO A 213 27.82 -5.10 -27.66
N LEU A 214 27.39 -5.50 -28.86
CA LEU A 214 27.19 -6.89 -29.23
C LEU A 214 28.53 -7.57 -29.02
N ILE A 215 28.62 -8.48 -28.07
CA ILE A 215 29.75 -9.39 -27.96
C ILE A 215 29.44 -10.48 -28.99
N ASP A 216 30.10 -10.38 -30.16
CA ASP A 216 30.13 -11.46 -31.11
C ASP A 216 30.88 -12.63 -30.45
N ILE A 217 30.19 -13.78 -30.37
CA ILE A 217 30.75 -15.08 -29.98
C ILE A 217 31.02 -15.87 -31.27
#